data_497451251d0fc2cf6fc68522b9e216fe
#
_entry.id   497451251d0fc2cf6fc68522b9e216fe
#
_cell.length_a   1.000
_cell.length_b   1.000
_cell.length_c   1.000
_cell.angle_alpha   90.00
_cell.angle_beta   90.00
_cell.angle_gamma   90.00
#
_symmetry.space_group_name_H-M   'P 1'
#
loop_
_entity.id
_entity.type
_entity.pdbx_description
1 polymer ?
#
loop_
_entity_poly.entity_id
_entity_poly.type
_entity_poly.pdbx_seq_one_letter_code
_entity_poly.pdbx_strand_id
1 'polypeptide(L)' 'MSKKYLPKYQKLTAKLRSARLQAGLTQVEAGKKLKKPQAYLSKIERGERGVDAVELGEFAKVYGKSLDYFIKP' A
#
# COMPACT_ATOMS: atom_id res chain seq x y z
N MET A 1 -21.20 0.34 3.57
CA MET A 1 -20.13 0.74 4.49
C MET A 1 -18.81 0.84 3.72
N SER A 2 -18.04 1.87 4.01
CA SER A 2 -16.75 2.06 3.34
C SER A 2 -15.73 1.02 3.83
N LYS A 3 -14.94 0.46 2.92
CA LYS A 3 -13.90 -0.52 3.25
C LYS A 3 -12.87 0.04 4.23
N LYS A 4 -12.64 1.34 4.23
CA LYS A 4 -11.63 1.97 5.10
C LYS A 4 -11.93 1.81 6.59
N TYR A 5 -13.16 1.46 6.95
CA TYR A 5 -13.55 1.26 8.34
C TYR A 5 -13.41 -0.19 8.81
N LEU A 6 -13.07 -1.12 7.92
CA LEU A 6 -12.88 -2.53 8.30
C LEU A 6 -11.50 -2.71 8.94
N PRO A 7 -11.41 -3.35 10.13
CA PRO A 7 -10.12 -3.51 10.83
C PRO A 7 -9.03 -4.18 9.98
N LYS A 8 -9.38 -5.23 9.24
CA LYS A 8 -8.42 -5.91 8.36
C LYS A 8 -7.84 -4.97 7.31
N TYR A 9 -8.71 -4.13 6.76
CA TYR A 9 -8.31 -3.20 5.72
C TYR A 9 -7.43 -2.10 6.27
N GLN A 10 -7.75 -1.61 7.48
CA GLN A 10 -6.94 -0.61 8.15
C GLN A 10 -5.54 -1.12 8.45
N LYS A 11 -5.41 -2.39 8.84
CA LYS A 11 -4.10 -3.00 9.05
C LYS A 11 -3.29 -3.04 7.76
N LEU A 12 -3.93 -3.40 6.65
CA LEU A 12 -3.26 -3.45 5.36
C LEU A 12 -2.77 -2.06 4.94
N THR A 13 -3.62 -1.05 5.04
CA THR A 13 -3.24 0.31 4.65
C THR A 13 -2.12 0.84 5.52
N ALA A 14 -2.15 0.56 6.82
CA ALA A 14 -1.08 0.95 7.74
C ALA A 14 0.24 0.28 7.37
N LYS A 15 0.21 -1.00 7.01
CA LYS A 15 1.42 -1.72 6.60
C LYS A 15 1.98 -1.20 5.29
N LEU A 16 1.11 -0.84 4.35
CA LEU A 16 1.55 -0.27 3.07
C LEU A 16 2.28 1.05 3.30
N ARG A 17 1.70 1.92 4.13
CA ARG A 17 2.35 3.18 4.46
C ARG A 17 3.67 2.96 5.20
N SER A 18 3.67 2.07 6.20
CA SER A 18 4.87 1.78 6.98
C SER A 18 5.98 1.23 6.10
N ALA A 19 5.66 0.30 5.19
CA ALA A 19 6.64 -0.27 4.27
C ALA A 19 7.22 0.81 3.35
N ARG A 20 6.38 1.72 2.86
CA ARG A 20 6.84 2.84 2.03
C ARG A 20 7.84 3.71 2.77
N LEU A 21 7.50 4.08 4.01
CA LEU A 21 8.39 4.92 4.83
C LEU A 21 9.69 4.21 5.16
N GLN A 22 9.64 2.91 5.45
CA GLN A 22 10.85 2.11 5.71
C GLN A 22 11.73 2.02 4.47
N ALA A 23 11.13 2.05 3.29
CA ALA A 23 11.88 2.05 2.03
C ALA A 23 12.46 3.44 1.71
N GLY A 24 12.15 4.45 2.52
CA GLY A 24 12.65 5.80 2.32
C GLY A 24 11.97 6.55 1.18
N LEU A 25 10.74 6.17 0.83
CA LEU A 25 10.05 6.73 -0.33
C LEU A 25 8.90 7.64 0.08
N THR A 26 8.77 8.76 -0.63
CA THR A 26 7.54 9.57 -0.58
C THR A 26 6.48 8.89 -1.45
N GLN A 27 5.23 9.35 -1.33
CA GLN A 27 4.16 8.86 -2.20
C GLN A 27 4.47 9.13 -3.67
N VAL A 28 5.04 10.29 -3.97
CA VAL A 28 5.42 10.64 -5.35
C VAL A 28 6.48 9.68 -5.87
N GLU A 29 7.52 9.43 -5.06
CA GLU A 29 8.60 8.52 -5.47
C GLU A 29 8.13 7.09 -5.64
N ALA A 30 7.30 6.60 -4.72
CA ALA A 30 6.72 5.28 -4.83
C ALA A 30 5.83 5.16 -6.06
N GLY A 31 5.04 6.21 -6.34
CA GLY A 31 4.22 6.26 -7.54
C GLY A 31 5.04 6.13 -8.81
N LYS A 32 6.15 6.84 -8.88
CA LYS A 32 7.04 6.74 -10.05
C LYS A 32 7.54 5.32 -10.25
N LYS A 33 7.94 4.65 -9.18
CA LYS A 33 8.41 3.26 -9.26
C LYS A 33 7.30 2.30 -9.70
N LEU A 34 6.07 2.59 -9.30
CA LEU A 34 4.90 1.77 -9.66
C LEU A 34 4.27 2.20 -10.98
N LYS A 35 4.75 3.29 -11.58
CA LYS A 35 4.17 3.92 -12.78
C LYS A 35 2.72 4.32 -12.55
N LYS A 36 2.46 4.90 -11.38
CA LYS A 36 1.14 5.37 -10.97
C LYS A 36 1.24 6.80 -10.44
N PRO A 37 0.17 7.59 -10.55
CA PRO A 37 0.18 8.95 -9.99
C PRO A 37 0.12 8.90 -8.47
N GLN A 38 0.53 10.01 -7.83
CA GLN A 38 0.48 10.13 -6.38
C GLN A 38 -0.93 9.86 -5.83
N ALA A 39 -1.97 10.30 -6.53
CA ALA A 39 -3.35 10.11 -6.11
C ALA A 39 -3.70 8.64 -5.90
N TYR A 40 -3.13 7.74 -6.69
CA TYR A 40 -3.30 6.29 -6.53
C TYR A 40 -2.79 5.85 -5.17
N LEU A 41 -1.58 6.25 -4.80
CA LEU A 41 -0.98 5.92 -3.50
C LEU A 41 -1.77 6.53 -2.35
N SER A 42 -2.11 7.80 -2.49
CA SER A 42 -2.84 8.54 -1.46
C SER A 42 -4.19 7.90 -1.16
N LYS A 43 -4.94 7.52 -2.18
CA LYS A 43 -6.26 6.89 -2.01
C LYS A 43 -6.14 5.53 -1.33
N ILE A 44 -5.14 4.74 -1.72
CA ILE A 44 -4.90 3.44 -1.11
C ILE A 44 -4.54 3.59 0.37
N GLU A 45 -3.62 4.48 0.68
CA GLU A 45 -3.16 4.65 2.06
C GLU A 45 -4.23 5.22 2.99
N ARG A 46 -5.20 5.96 2.42
CA ARG A 46 -6.35 6.44 3.19
C ARG A 46 -7.49 5.42 3.28
N GLY A 47 -7.34 4.27 2.61
CA GLY A 47 -8.39 3.25 2.61
C GLY A 47 -9.57 3.58 1.72
N GLU A 48 -9.41 4.54 0.80
CA GLU A 48 -10.48 4.94 -0.12
C GLU A 48 -10.54 4.09 -1.37
N ARG A 49 -9.52 3.28 -1.61
CA ARG A 49 -9.43 2.39 -2.77
C ARG A 49 -8.84 1.06 -2.31
N GLY A 50 -9.40 -0.03 -2.80
CA GLY A 50 -8.86 -1.35 -2.53
C GLY A 50 -7.59 -1.64 -3.32
N VAL A 51 -6.92 -2.71 -2.91
CA VAL A 51 -5.70 -3.21 -3.55
C VAL A 51 -5.95 -4.67 -3.91
N ASP A 52 -5.79 -5.01 -5.19
CA ASP A 52 -5.91 -6.41 -5.58
C ASP A 52 -4.57 -7.15 -5.37
N ALA A 53 -4.59 -8.48 -5.58
CA ALA A 53 -3.42 -9.32 -5.31
C ALA A 53 -2.22 -8.96 -6.19
N VAL A 54 -2.47 -8.60 -7.45
CA VAL A 54 -1.39 -8.22 -8.37
C VAL A 54 -0.76 -6.91 -7.93
N GLU A 55 -1.60 -5.93 -7.58
CA GLU A 55 -1.11 -4.64 -7.09
C GLU A 55 -0.32 -4.81 -5.80
N LEU A 56 -0.79 -5.66 -4.90
CA LEU A 56 -0.09 -5.93 -3.65
C LEU A 56 1.30 -6.53 -3.90
N GLY A 57 1.40 -7.42 -4.87
CA GLY A 57 2.70 -7.97 -5.28
C GLY A 57 3.65 -6.90 -5.79
N GLU A 58 3.13 -5.92 -6.53
CA GLU A 58 3.94 -4.81 -7.02
C GLU A 58 4.43 -3.93 -5.88
N PHE A 59 3.57 -3.63 -4.90
CA PHE A 59 3.98 -2.90 -3.71
C PHE A 59 5.07 -3.65 -2.94
N ALA A 60 4.88 -4.95 -2.75
CA ALA A 60 5.85 -5.78 -2.03
C ALA A 60 7.22 -5.69 -2.70
N LYS A 61 7.26 -5.79 -4.00
CA LYS A 61 8.50 -5.72 -4.77
C LYS A 61 9.17 -4.34 -4.62
N VAL A 62 8.41 -3.27 -4.78
CA VAL A 62 8.96 -1.90 -4.73
C VAL A 62 9.44 -1.57 -3.31
N TYR A 63 8.74 -2.03 -2.28
CA TYR A 63 9.09 -1.73 -0.89
C TYR A 63 10.05 -2.75 -0.27
N GLY A 64 10.45 -3.78 -1.01
CA GLY A 64 11.38 -4.79 -0.51
C GLY A 64 10.80 -5.64 0.60
N LYS A 65 9.50 -5.98 0.51
CA LYS A 65 8.81 -6.82 1.48
C LYS A 65 8.27 -8.06 0.81
N SER A 66 8.04 -9.12 1.61
CA SER A 66 7.29 -10.28 1.12
C SER A 66 5.80 -9.99 1.18
N LEU A 67 5.01 -10.76 0.43
CA LEU A 67 3.54 -10.66 0.53
C LEU A 67 3.07 -10.95 1.95
N ASP A 68 3.72 -11.89 2.63
CA ASP A 68 3.38 -12.25 4.01
C ASP A 68 3.40 -11.06 4.95
N TYR A 69 4.32 -10.13 4.73
CA TYR A 69 4.40 -8.91 5.54
C TYR A 69 3.06 -8.17 5.57
N PHE A 70 2.35 -8.14 4.43
CA PHE A 70 1.11 -7.39 4.31
C PHE A 70 -0.12 -8.18 4.75
N ILE A 71 -0.12 -9.50 4.57
CA ILE A 71 -1.32 -10.31 4.77
C ILE A 71 -1.33 -11.09 6.09
N LYS A 72 -0.20 -11.30 6.73
CA LYS A 72 -0.17 -11.95 8.05
C LYS A 72 -0.57 -10.98 9.14
N PRO A 73 -1.30 -11.46 10.17
CA PRO A 73 -1.67 -10.60 11.31
C PRO A 73 -0.48 -10.04 12.05
#